data_0d766c2af48fe0e10c40df90987990bc
#
_entry.id   0d766c2af48fe0e10c40df90987990bc
#
_cell.length_a   1.000
_cell.length_b   1.000
_cell.length_c   1.000
_cell.angle_alpha   90.00
_cell.angle_beta   90.00
_cell.angle_gamma   90.00
#
_symmetry.space_group_name_H-M   'P 1'
#
loop_
_entity.id
_entity.type
_entity.pdbx_description
1 polymer ?
#
loop_
_entity_poly.entity_id
_entity_poly.type
_entity_poly.pdbx_seq_one_letter_code
_entity_poly.pdbx_strand_id
1 'polypeptide(L)'
;MSNAFVSLAAPGIANLQPYVPGKPVSELERELGITDSIKLASNENPLGAGPKALAALQGEMSELARYPDGGAYALRSALAERLGVHQDQVTIGNGSNDVLDMIARVFLYPGRESLFSQHAFAVYPLSSMAVGAELKAAAAKDFGHDLSAMQAMISDDTGVIWIANPNNPTGTWLNSDDLYAFIKQVPAQVIVVIDEAYFEYVHETNYPDASQWLDEFPNLVVTRTFSKAYGLASLRIGYGLSHPDVADLLNRVRQPFNANSLAQAAAVAALGDDDYLRRSVELNDAGLQQLGQGFERLGLSYIPSVGNFVTVNVGRSAGDVDMALLREGVITRPVENYGLQNCLRISVGLDMENARFLEALEKVL
;
A
#
# COMPACT_ATOMS: atom_id res chain seq x y z
N MET A 1 -27.20 -5.11 -17.33
CA MET A 1 -27.64 -3.97 -18.20
C MET A 1 -26.38 -3.30 -18.73
N SER A 2 -26.25 -3.12 -20.04
CA SER A 2 -25.10 -2.38 -20.58
C SER A 2 -25.19 -0.91 -20.15
N ASN A 3 -24.08 -0.36 -19.62
CA ASN A 3 -24.01 1.04 -19.25
C ASN A 3 -23.98 1.91 -20.54
N ALA A 4 -25.07 2.63 -20.80
CA ALA A 4 -25.23 3.44 -22.01
C ALA A 4 -24.22 4.60 -22.12
N PHE A 5 -23.55 4.97 -21.01
CA PHE A 5 -22.58 6.06 -20.95
C PHE A 5 -21.14 5.63 -21.15
N VAL A 6 -20.84 4.33 -21.29
CA VAL A 6 -19.48 3.83 -21.50
C VAL A 6 -18.82 4.47 -22.72
N SER A 7 -19.57 4.68 -23.79
CA SER A 7 -19.04 5.32 -25.01
C SER A 7 -18.69 6.80 -24.86
N LEU A 8 -19.13 7.45 -23.78
CA LEU A 8 -18.84 8.86 -23.46
C LEU A 8 -17.67 8.98 -22.47
N ALA A 9 -17.28 7.89 -21.84
CA ALA A 9 -16.17 7.88 -20.90
C ALA A 9 -14.82 7.98 -21.62
N ALA A 10 -13.78 8.43 -20.90
CA ALA A 10 -12.41 8.37 -21.40
C ALA A 10 -12.02 6.92 -21.78
N PRO A 11 -11.21 6.70 -22.82
CA PRO A 11 -10.94 5.35 -23.34
C PRO A 11 -10.46 4.34 -22.29
N GLY A 12 -9.65 4.76 -21.32
CA GLY A 12 -9.15 3.89 -20.25
C GLY A 12 -10.22 3.44 -19.25
N ILE A 13 -11.32 4.18 -19.14
CA ILE A 13 -12.38 3.91 -18.14
C ILE A 13 -13.30 2.76 -18.56
N ALA A 14 -13.50 2.57 -19.86
CA ALA A 14 -14.46 1.59 -20.37
C ALA A 14 -14.19 0.15 -19.90
N ASN A 15 -12.92 -0.22 -19.73
CA ASN A 15 -12.48 -1.56 -19.31
C ASN A 15 -12.01 -1.62 -17.86
N LEU A 16 -12.04 -0.49 -17.13
CA LEU A 16 -11.58 -0.42 -15.76
C LEU A 16 -12.58 -1.12 -14.83
N GLN A 17 -12.09 -2.09 -14.05
CA GLN A 17 -12.88 -2.73 -13.01
C GLN A 17 -12.68 -1.98 -11.70
N PRO A 18 -13.76 -1.64 -10.96
CA PRO A 18 -13.63 -0.99 -9.67
C PRO A 18 -12.78 -1.83 -8.72
N TYR A 19 -11.96 -1.17 -7.92
CA TYR A 19 -11.24 -1.84 -6.84
C TYR A 19 -12.25 -2.47 -5.86
N VAL A 20 -12.14 -3.77 -5.64
CA VAL A 20 -12.98 -4.48 -4.67
C VAL A 20 -12.26 -4.48 -3.32
N PRO A 21 -12.72 -3.74 -2.31
CA PRO A 21 -12.11 -3.73 -0.98
C PRO A 21 -12.33 -5.07 -0.26
N GLY A 22 -11.58 -5.30 0.83
CA GLY A 22 -11.91 -6.39 1.76
C GLY A 22 -13.31 -6.19 2.36
N LYS A 23 -14.05 -7.29 2.58
CA LYS A 23 -15.42 -7.23 3.11
C LYS A 23 -15.45 -6.51 4.47
N PRO A 24 -16.33 -5.52 4.69
CA PRO A 24 -16.51 -4.90 5.99
C PRO A 24 -17.14 -5.87 7.00
N VAL A 25 -16.75 -5.77 8.29
CA VAL A 25 -17.36 -6.56 9.38
C VAL A 25 -18.88 -6.41 9.40
N SER A 26 -19.39 -5.19 9.31
CA SER A 26 -20.84 -4.89 9.31
C SER A 26 -21.59 -5.50 8.12
N GLU A 27 -20.91 -5.76 7.00
CA GLU A 27 -21.52 -6.45 5.86
C GLU A 27 -21.66 -7.95 6.13
N LEU A 28 -20.64 -8.56 6.73
CA LEU A 28 -20.70 -9.96 7.15
C LEU A 28 -21.81 -10.20 8.18
N GLU A 29 -21.94 -9.29 9.16
CA GLU A 29 -23.02 -9.32 10.13
C GLU A 29 -24.41 -9.29 9.47
N ARG A 30 -24.60 -8.38 8.50
CA ARG A 30 -25.89 -8.26 7.79
C ARG A 30 -26.22 -9.49 6.94
N GLU A 31 -25.21 -10.08 6.29
CA GLU A 31 -25.43 -11.19 5.35
C GLU A 31 -25.56 -12.55 6.04
N LEU A 32 -24.74 -12.82 7.06
CA LEU A 32 -24.64 -14.14 7.68
C LEU A 32 -25.11 -14.14 9.15
N GLY A 33 -25.44 -13.00 9.74
CA GLY A 33 -25.87 -12.91 11.15
C GLY A 33 -24.74 -13.15 12.16
N ILE A 34 -23.47 -13.10 11.72
CA ILE A 34 -22.29 -13.35 12.57
C ILE A 34 -21.87 -12.04 13.21
N THR A 35 -21.97 -11.93 14.52
CA THR A 35 -21.66 -10.70 15.29
C THR A 35 -20.26 -10.69 15.91
N ASP A 36 -19.63 -11.88 16.04
CA ASP A 36 -18.27 -12.04 16.54
C ASP A 36 -17.34 -12.43 15.36
N SER A 37 -16.89 -11.44 14.62
CA SER A 37 -16.01 -11.65 13.48
C SER A 37 -14.69 -10.90 13.61
N ILE A 38 -13.62 -11.48 13.04
CA ILE A 38 -12.31 -10.87 12.92
C ILE A 38 -12.01 -10.52 11.46
N LYS A 39 -11.28 -9.41 11.23
CA LYS A 39 -10.93 -8.94 9.90
C LYS A 39 -9.43 -8.90 9.69
N LEU A 40 -8.93 -9.85 8.91
CA LEU A 40 -7.52 -9.98 8.55
C LEU A 40 -7.30 -9.78 7.03
N ALA A 41 -8.01 -8.80 6.44
CA ALA A 41 -8.14 -8.64 4.99
C ALA A 41 -7.44 -7.39 4.40
N SER A 42 -7.19 -6.35 5.20
CA SER A 42 -6.84 -5.02 4.67
C SER A 42 -5.51 -4.47 5.16
N ASN A 43 -4.68 -5.30 5.78
CA ASN A 43 -3.35 -4.92 6.31
C ASN A 43 -3.47 -3.71 7.27
N GLU A 44 -4.53 -3.71 8.08
CA GLU A 44 -4.76 -2.72 9.13
C GLU A 44 -3.86 -3.05 10.34
N ASN A 45 -3.56 -2.05 11.18
CA ASN A 45 -2.83 -2.27 12.41
C ASN A 45 -3.79 -2.73 13.52
N PRO A 46 -3.64 -3.92 14.09
CA PRO A 46 -4.57 -4.44 15.09
C PRO A 46 -4.51 -3.70 16.44
N LEU A 47 -3.46 -2.91 16.71
CA LEU A 47 -3.38 -2.04 17.88
C LEU A 47 -4.28 -0.79 17.77
N GLY A 48 -4.82 -0.50 16.58
CA GLY A 48 -5.56 0.74 16.32
C GLY A 48 -4.64 1.96 16.23
N ALA A 49 -5.17 3.16 16.49
CA ALA A 49 -4.37 4.39 16.46
C ALA A 49 -3.59 4.59 17.78
N GLY A 50 -2.37 5.16 17.67
CA GLY A 50 -1.51 5.45 18.81
C GLY A 50 -2.09 6.51 19.76
N PRO A 51 -1.71 6.50 21.06
CA PRO A 51 -2.27 7.39 22.06
C PRO A 51 -2.01 8.87 21.76
N LYS A 52 -0.84 9.23 21.21
CA LYS A 52 -0.55 10.62 20.84
C LYS A 52 -1.42 11.08 19.68
N ALA A 53 -1.65 10.22 18.69
CA ALA A 53 -2.55 10.51 17.56
C ALA A 53 -3.99 10.68 18.04
N LEU A 54 -4.50 9.81 18.92
CA LEU A 54 -5.84 9.92 19.51
C LEU A 54 -6.02 11.22 20.31
N ALA A 55 -5.03 11.64 21.08
CA ALA A 55 -5.07 12.90 21.81
C ALA A 55 -5.10 14.12 20.86
N ALA A 56 -4.32 14.09 19.79
CA ALA A 56 -4.34 15.15 18.77
C ALA A 56 -5.69 15.25 18.06
N LEU A 57 -6.32 14.12 17.73
CA LEU A 57 -7.67 14.09 17.16
C LEU A 57 -8.71 14.78 18.04
N GLN A 58 -8.67 14.52 19.36
CA GLN A 58 -9.57 15.16 20.32
C GLN A 58 -9.41 16.69 20.36
N GLY A 59 -8.17 17.19 20.20
CA GLY A 59 -7.89 18.61 20.14
C GLY A 59 -8.48 19.30 18.92
N GLU A 60 -8.51 18.61 17.78
CA GLU A 60 -8.99 19.17 16.51
C GLU A 60 -10.52 19.11 16.34
N MET A 61 -11.24 18.34 17.15
CA MET A 61 -12.69 18.15 16.99
C MET A 61 -13.53 19.43 17.11
N SER A 62 -13.03 20.46 17.78
CA SER A 62 -13.72 21.75 17.91
C SER A 62 -13.65 22.62 16.64
N GLU A 63 -12.70 22.34 15.74
CA GLU A 63 -12.40 23.18 14.56
C GLU A 63 -12.97 22.62 13.24
N LEU A 64 -13.84 21.62 13.29
CA LEU A 64 -14.37 20.92 12.10
C LEU A 64 -15.12 21.82 11.10
N ALA A 65 -15.55 23.00 11.51
CA ALA A 65 -16.25 23.94 10.63
C ALA A 65 -15.34 24.69 9.65
N ARG A 66 -14.02 24.58 9.82
CA ARG A 66 -13.02 25.27 9.00
C ARG A 66 -12.32 24.32 8.05
N TYR A 67 -11.93 24.83 6.89
CA TYR A 67 -11.05 24.06 6.00
C TYR A 67 -9.69 23.78 6.67
N PRO A 68 -9.09 22.62 6.38
CA PRO A 68 -7.72 22.32 6.85
C PRO A 68 -6.69 23.27 6.22
N ASP A 69 -5.48 23.29 6.77
CA ASP A 69 -4.34 23.91 6.07
C ASP A 69 -4.13 23.18 4.73
N GLY A 70 -4.42 23.88 3.62
CA GLY A 70 -4.23 23.33 2.28
C GLY A 70 -2.78 23.04 1.92
N GLY A 71 -1.82 23.69 2.58
CA GLY A 71 -0.39 23.47 2.42
C GLY A 71 0.15 22.35 3.32
N ALA A 72 -0.61 21.93 4.33
CA ALA A 72 -0.21 20.97 5.36
C ALA A 72 1.17 21.31 5.97
N TYR A 73 1.40 22.59 6.29
CA TYR A 73 2.71 23.11 6.68
C TYR A 73 3.29 22.35 7.87
N ALA A 74 2.53 22.16 8.94
CA ALA A 74 3.00 21.49 10.15
C ALA A 74 3.44 20.04 9.86
N LEU A 75 2.67 19.30 9.06
CA LEU A 75 3.00 17.92 8.70
C LEU A 75 4.22 17.86 7.77
N ARG A 76 4.30 18.74 6.77
CA ARG A 76 5.47 18.83 5.88
C ARG A 76 6.74 19.17 6.65
N SER A 77 6.66 20.09 7.62
CA SER A 77 7.78 20.45 8.49
C SER A 77 8.24 19.26 9.34
N ALA A 78 7.32 18.56 9.98
CA ALA A 78 7.63 17.39 10.81
C ALA A 78 8.24 16.25 10.00
N LEU A 79 7.73 16.01 8.79
CA LEU A 79 8.29 15.00 7.87
C LEU A 79 9.68 15.40 7.39
N ALA A 80 9.88 16.66 7.01
CA ALA A 80 11.17 17.16 6.55
C ALA A 80 12.25 17.03 7.64
N GLU A 81 11.92 17.40 8.88
CA GLU A 81 12.82 17.25 10.03
C GLU A 81 13.16 15.77 10.31
N ARG A 82 12.13 14.89 10.35
CA ARG A 82 12.33 13.46 10.67
C ARG A 82 13.14 12.72 9.60
N LEU A 83 12.95 13.07 8.32
CA LEU A 83 13.54 12.37 7.19
C LEU A 83 14.81 13.02 6.64
N GLY A 84 15.16 14.21 7.12
CA GLY A 84 16.34 14.95 6.65
C GLY A 84 16.18 15.47 5.22
N VAL A 85 14.96 15.76 4.77
CA VAL A 85 14.66 16.30 3.44
C VAL A 85 14.15 17.74 3.52
N HIS A 86 14.09 18.45 2.38
CA HIS A 86 13.49 19.78 2.34
C HIS A 86 11.97 19.71 2.25
N GLN A 87 11.25 20.68 2.85
CA GLN A 87 9.78 20.71 2.81
C GLN A 87 9.21 20.70 1.38
N ASP A 88 9.92 21.29 0.41
CA ASP A 88 9.48 21.36 -0.98
C ASP A 88 9.61 20.02 -1.70
N GLN A 89 10.27 19.04 -1.09
CA GLN A 89 10.31 17.65 -1.57
C GLN A 89 9.10 16.83 -1.12
N VAL A 90 8.24 17.36 -0.22
CA VAL A 90 7.14 16.63 0.40
C VAL A 90 5.81 16.98 -0.25
N THR A 91 5.12 15.98 -0.78
CA THR A 91 3.73 16.06 -1.28
C THR A 91 2.80 15.28 -0.35
N ILE A 92 1.74 15.93 0.18
CA ILE A 92 0.76 15.29 1.06
C ILE A 92 -0.41 14.77 0.25
N GLY A 93 -0.82 13.53 0.52
CA GLY A 93 -1.96 12.86 -0.12
C GLY A 93 -3.02 12.37 0.88
N ASN A 94 -4.24 12.22 0.40
CA ASN A 94 -5.34 11.53 1.08
C ASN A 94 -5.08 10.00 1.08
N GLY A 95 -4.05 9.60 1.84
CA GLY A 95 -3.34 8.33 1.73
C GLY A 95 -2.27 8.38 0.63
N SER A 96 -1.32 7.42 0.64
CA SER A 96 -0.33 7.30 -0.45
C SER A 96 -0.99 7.05 -1.81
N ASN A 97 -2.16 6.41 -1.85
CA ASN A 97 -2.92 6.20 -3.09
C ASN A 97 -3.23 7.49 -3.85
N ASP A 98 -3.52 8.60 -3.13
CA ASP A 98 -3.74 9.91 -3.75
C ASP A 98 -2.45 10.42 -4.42
N VAL A 99 -1.28 10.19 -3.80
CA VAL A 99 0.02 10.52 -4.42
C VAL A 99 0.28 9.68 -5.67
N LEU A 100 -0.01 8.37 -5.62
CA LEU A 100 0.12 7.47 -6.78
C LEU A 100 -0.79 7.92 -7.93
N ASP A 101 -2.02 8.33 -7.63
CA ASP A 101 -2.95 8.87 -8.63
C ASP A 101 -2.46 10.20 -9.21
N MET A 102 -1.95 11.11 -8.39
CA MET A 102 -1.32 12.36 -8.86
C MET A 102 -0.16 12.08 -9.80
N ILE A 103 0.72 11.11 -9.48
CA ILE A 103 1.84 10.71 -10.35
C ILE A 103 1.31 10.21 -11.69
N ALA A 104 0.32 9.32 -11.70
CA ALA A 104 -0.29 8.84 -12.93
C ALA A 104 -0.86 9.98 -13.78
N ARG A 105 -1.59 10.90 -13.16
CA ARG A 105 -2.19 12.07 -13.83
C ARG A 105 -1.19 13.07 -14.40
N VAL A 106 0.01 13.17 -13.82
CA VAL A 106 1.05 14.09 -14.27
C VAL A 106 1.90 13.48 -15.40
N PHE A 107 2.29 12.20 -15.26
CA PHE A 107 3.33 11.61 -16.09
C PHE A 107 2.82 10.56 -17.09
N LEU A 108 1.55 10.15 -16.98
CA LEU A 108 0.93 9.17 -17.87
C LEU A 108 -0.24 9.79 -18.64
N TYR A 109 -0.35 9.40 -19.91
CA TYR A 109 -1.41 9.79 -20.84
C TYR A 109 -1.45 8.79 -21.98
N PRO A 110 -2.44 8.82 -22.92
CA PRO A 110 -2.47 7.93 -24.09
C PRO A 110 -1.17 7.97 -24.88
N GLY A 111 -0.56 6.80 -25.14
CA GLY A 111 0.73 6.65 -25.80
C GLY A 111 1.93 6.60 -24.84
N ARG A 112 1.71 6.80 -23.53
CA ARG A 112 2.77 6.53 -22.51
C ARG A 112 2.53 5.19 -21.86
N GLU A 113 3.62 4.53 -21.50
CA GLU A 113 3.64 3.22 -20.86
C GLU A 113 3.82 3.30 -19.36
N SER A 114 3.05 2.49 -18.65
CA SER A 114 3.11 2.27 -17.21
C SER A 114 3.68 0.88 -16.94
N LEU A 115 4.89 0.79 -16.40
CA LEU A 115 5.61 -0.47 -16.16
C LEU A 115 5.55 -0.86 -14.69
N PHE A 116 5.15 -2.10 -14.40
CA PHE A 116 5.08 -2.68 -13.07
C PHE A 116 5.30 -4.21 -13.13
N SER A 117 5.48 -4.86 -11.98
CA SER A 117 5.62 -6.32 -11.91
C SER A 117 4.29 -7.04 -11.99
N GLN A 118 4.28 -8.31 -12.41
CA GLN A 118 3.10 -9.17 -12.57
C GLN A 118 2.20 -9.20 -11.33
N HIS A 119 2.75 -9.20 -10.12
CA HIS A 119 2.01 -9.22 -8.86
C HIS A 119 2.00 -7.84 -8.18
N ALA A 120 1.96 -6.76 -8.98
CA ALA A 120 1.99 -5.40 -8.46
C ALA A 120 0.69 -5.00 -7.77
N PHE A 121 0.80 -4.05 -6.85
CA PHE A 121 -0.35 -3.47 -6.16
C PHE A 121 -1.37 -2.89 -7.15
N ALA A 122 -2.64 -3.24 -6.97
CA ALA A 122 -3.70 -2.98 -7.94
C ALA A 122 -3.91 -1.49 -8.30
N VAL A 123 -3.49 -0.56 -7.44
CA VAL A 123 -3.63 0.88 -7.70
C VAL A 123 -2.78 1.32 -8.89
N TYR A 124 -1.61 0.73 -9.14
CA TYR A 124 -0.77 1.13 -10.27
C TYR A 124 -1.47 0.93 -11.61
N PRO A 125 -1.93 -0.28 -11.99
CA PRO A 125 -2.69 -0.44 -13.22
C PRO A 125 -3.99 0.35 -13.23
N LEU A 126 -4.72 0.48 -12.10
CA LEU A 126 -5.98 1.21 -12.04
C LEU A 126 -5.80 2.70 -12.33
N SER A 127 -4.86 3.38 -11.67
CA SER A 127 -4.57 4.80 -11.91
C SER A 127 -4.03 5.03 -13.32
N SER A 128 -3.19 4.11 -13.82
CA SER A 128 -2.62 4.21 -15.18
C SER A 128 -3.70 4.05 -16.28
N MET A 129 -4.61 3.09 -16.12
CA MET A 129 -5.74 2.90 -17.03
C MET A 129 -6.68 4.10 -17.02
N ALA A 130 -6.92 4.69 -15.85
CA ALA A 130 -7.83 5.82 -15.71
C ALA A 130 -7.40 7.04 -16.54
N VAL A 131 -6.10 7.23 -16.74
CA VAL A 131 -5.53 8.29 -17.59
C VAL A 131 -5.25 7.83 -19.02
N GLY A 132 -5.57 6.57 -19.37
CA GLY A 132 -5.44 6.03 -20.74
C GLY A 132 -4.02 5.60 -21.12
N ALA A 133 -3.14 5.36 -20.15
CA ALA A 133 -1.80 4.85 -20.39
C ALA A 133 -1.81 3.37 -20.79
N GLU A 134 -0.76 2.95 -21.50
CA GLU A 134 -0.54 1.55 -21.85
C GLU A 134 0.08 0.80 -20.66
N LEU A 135 -0.43 -0.40 -20.36
CA LEU A 135 0.04 -1.20 -19.23
C LEU A 135 1.11 -2.19 -19.68
N LYS A 136 2.25 -2.21 -18.98
CA LYS A 136 3.31 -3.21 -19.16
C LYS A 136 3.56 -3.93 -17.82
N ALA A 137 3.27 -5.23 -17.78
CA ALA A 137 3.53 -6.07 -16.61
C ALA A 137 4.75 -6.96 -16.90
N ALA A 138 5.86 -6.71 -16.23
CA ALA A 138 7.02 -7.57 -16.26
C ALA A 138 6.77 -8.87 -15.49
N ALA A 139 7.26 -10.00 -16.00
CA ALA A 139 7.13 -11.27 -15.29
C ALA A 139 7.79 -11.19 -13.90
N ALA A 140 7.15 -11.82 -12.91
CA ALA A 140 7.71 -11.91 -11.57
C ALA A 140 8.73 -13.05 -11.48
N LYS A 141 9.69 -12.89 -10.56
CA LYS A 141 10.64 -13.95 -10.17
C LYS A 141 10.45 -14.22 -8.69
N ASP A 142 10.22 -15.48 -8.34
CA ASP A 142 10.01 -15.92 -6.95
C ASP A 142 8.97 -15.04 -6.21
N PHE A 143 7.86 -14.73 -6.90
CA PHE A 143 6.78 -13.82 -6.47
C PHE A 143 7.19 -12.35 -6.26
N GLY A 144 8.45 -11.99 -6.46
CA GLY A 144 8.97 -10.63 -6.31
C GLY A 144 9.16 -9.93 -7.65
N HIS A 145 9.69 -8.72 -7.60
CA HIS A 145 10.06 -7.96 -8.78
C HIS A 145 11.29 -8.58 -9.46
N ASP A 146 11.20 -8.89 -10.75
CA ASP A 146 12.37 -9.20 -11.58
C ASP A 146 12.87 -7.89 -12.23
N LEU A 147 13.87 -7.28 -11.61
CA LEU A 147 14.43 -6.02 -12.10
C LEU A 147 15.05 -6.15 -13.49
N SER A 148 15.58 -7.33 -13.84
CA SER A 148 16.14 -7.59 -15.17
C SER A 148 15.02 -7.66 -16.24
N ALA A 149 13.91 -8.33 -15.92
CA ALA A 149 12.74 -8.36 -16.78
C ALA A 149 12.12 -6.97 -16.95
N MET A 150 12.04 -6.19 -15.85
CA MET A 150 11.56 -4.80 -15.89
C MET A 150 12.48 -3.92 -16.76
N GLN A 151 13.81 -4.03 -16.58
CA GLN A 151 14.79 -3.27 -17.36
C GLN A 151 14.65 -3.54 -18.88
N ALA A 152 14.44 -4.79 -19.28
CA ALA A 152 14.28 -5.19 -20.67
C ALA A 152 12.99 -4.65 -21.32
N MET A 153 12.02 -4.22 -20.54
CA MET A 153 10.73 -3.68 -21.02
C MET A 153 10.70 -2.15 -21.09
N ILE A 154 11.74 -1.45 -20.61
CA ILE A 154 11.83 0.01 -20.72
C ILE A 154 11.98 0.40 -22.18
N SER A 155 11.17 1.35 -22.63
CA SER A 155 11.16 1.90 -23.99
C SER A 155 11.16 3.44 -23.97
N ASP A 156 11.21 4.07 -25.12
CA ASP A 156 11.10 5.53 -25.25
C ASP A 156 9.73 6.06 -24.80
N ASP A 157 8.70 5.21 -24.81
CA ASP A 157 7.34 5.55 -24.40
C ASP A 157 7.10 5.30 -22.91
N THR A 158 8.03 4.65 -22.19
CA THR A 158 7.90 4.42 -20.75
C THR A 158 7.84 5.74 -19.99
N GLY A 159 6.74 5.96 -19.26
CA GLY A 159 6.50 7.17 -18.48
C GLY A 159 6.79 6.98 -16.99
N VAL A 160 6.28 5.89 -16.44
CA VAL A 160 6.41 5.59 -14.99
C VAL A 160 6.72 4.12 -14.79
N ILE A 161 7.65 3.84 -13.90
CA ILE A 161 7.96 2.51 -13.36
C ILE A 161 7.51 2.48 -11.91
N TRP A 162 6.69 1.46 -11.55
CA TRP A 162 6.17 1.29 -10.19
C TRP A 162 6.82 0.08 -9.52
N ILE A 163 7.40 0.28 -8.35
CA ILE A 163 8.04 -0.75 -7.54
C ILE A 163 7.53 -0.62 -6.11
N ALA A 164 6.74 -1.59 -5.66
CA ALA A 164 6.38 -1.69 -4.25
C ALA A 164 7.49 -2.42 -3.50
N ASN A 165 8.05 -1.81 -2.48
CA ASN A 165 9.10 -2.40 -1.66
C ASN A 165 8.88 -2.10 -0.18
N PRO A 166 8.32 -3.05 0.61
CA PRO A 166 7.89 -4.43 0.24
C PRO A 166 6.69 -4.49 -0.70
N ASN A 167 6.63 -5.57 -1.49
CA ASN A 167 5.53 -5.75 -2.44
C ASN A 167 4.24 -6.23 -1.75
N ASN A 168 3.12 -5.74 -2.19
CA ASN A 168 1.79 -6.21 -1.83
C ASN A 168 1.10 -6.76 -3.11
N PRO A 169 0.68 -8.05 -3.14
CA PRO A 169 0.31 -8.87 -1.99
C PRO A 169 1.34 -9.92 -1.56
N THR A 170 2.54 -9.94 -2.08
CA THR A 170 3.48 -11.05 -1.87
C THR A 170 4.34 -10.91 -0.61
N GLY A 171 4.60 -9.68 -0.14
CA GLY A 171 5.45 -9.41 1.01
C GLY A 171 6.96 -9.51 0.71
N THR A 172 7.32 -9.82 -0.53
CA THR A 172 8.72 -9.87 -0.99
C THR A 172 9.35 -8.49 -1.02
N TRP A 173 10.66 -8.42 -0.98
CA TRP A 173 11.40 -7.16 -0.97
C TRP A 173 12.65 -7.22 -1.83
N LEU A 174 13.15 -6.06 -2.20
CA LEU A 174 14.38 -5.85 -2.94
C LEU A 174 15.45 -5.27 -2.02
N ASN A 175 16.66 -5.77 -2.14
CA ASN A 175 17.80 -5.22 -1.41
C ASN A 175 18.28 -3.90 -2.00
N SER A 176 19.06 -3.17 -1.21
CA SER A 176 19.57 -1.84 -1.55
C SER A 176 20.42 -1.85 -2.81
N ASP A 177 21.35 -2.81 -2.94
CA ASP A 177 22.32 -2.83 -4.03
C ASP A 177 21.65 -3.06 -5.38
N ASP A 178 20.74 -4.03 -5.45
CA ASP A 178 20.02 -4.37 -6.68
C ASP A 178 19.07 -3.24 -7.11
N LEU A 179 18.34 -2.68 -6.14
CA LEU A 179 17.39 -1.58 -6.44
C LEU A 179 18.12 -0.30 -6.87
N TYR A 180 19.20 0.05 -6.18
CA TYR A 180 20.03 1.20 -6.56
C TYR A 180 20.63 1.02 -7.97
N ALA A 181 21.22 -0.16 -8.25
CA ALA A 181 21.80 -0.46 -9.55
C ALA A 181 20.75 -0.40 -10.68
N PHE A 182 19.52 -0.83 -10.40
CA PHE A 182 18.39 -0.70 -11.34
C PHE A 182 18.04 0.75 -11.60
N ILE A 183 17.78 1.56 -10.56
CA ILE A 183 17.39 2.98 -10.71
C ILE A 183 18.44 3.74 -11.51
N LYS A 184 19.73 3.49 -11.26
CA LYS A 184 20.84 4.13 -11.96
C LYS A 184 20.85 3.87 -13.48
N GLN A 185 20.22 2.80 -13.94
CA GLN A 185 20.14 2.44 -15.36
C GLN A 185 18.85 2.95 -16.03
N VAL A 186 17.87 3.45 -15.25
CA VAL A 186 16.63 3.98 -15.79
C VAL A 186 16.90 5.34 -16.44
N PRO A 187 16.42 5.58 -17.67
CA PRO A 187 16.56 6.89 -18.32
C PRO A 187 15.93 8.02 -17.50
N ALA A 188 16.59 9.17 -17.44
CA ALA A 188 16.18 10.30 -16.58
C ALA A 188 14.78 10.87 -16.90
N GLN A 189 14.24 10.61 -18.08
CA GLN A 189 12.87 11.00 -18.49
C GLN A 189 11.77 10.03 -17.99
N VAL A 190 12.14 8.92 -17.34
CA VAL A 190 11.21 7.95 -16.79
C VAL A 190 11.11 8.15 -15.29
N ILE A 191 9.93 8.36 -14.77
CA ILE A 191 9.71 8.46 -13.31
C ILE A 191 9.77 7.06 -12.69
N VAL A 192 10.56 6.91 -11.64
CA VAL A 192 10.63 5.68 -10.83
C VAL A 192 9.93 5.93 -9.51
N VAL A 193 8.91 5.15 -9.22
CA VAL A 193 8.16 5.21 -7.96
C VAL A 193 8.53 4.02 -7.09
N ILE A 194 9.07 4.28 -5.90
CA ILE A 194 9.28 3.27 -4.87
C ILE A 194 8.20 3.46 -3.81
N ASP A 195 7.24 2.52 -3.78
CA ASP A 195 6.13 2.56 -2.83
C ASP A 195 6.52 1.77 -1.57
N GLU A 196 6.89 2.50 -0.53
CA GLU A 196 7.36 2.00 0.76
C GLU A 196 6.23 1.98 1.82
N ALA A 197 5.03 1.55 1.44
CA ALA A 197 3.87 1.56 2.33
C ALA A 197 4.05 0.71 3.62
N TYR A 198 5.02 -0.18 3.65
CA TYR A 198 5.33 -1.08 4.75
C TYR A 198 6.73 -0.85 5.35
N PHE A 199 7.36 0.28 5.02
CA PHE A 199 8.73 0.63 5.39
C PHE A 199 9.05 0.40 6.87
N GLU A 200 8.17 0.84 7.75
CA GLU A 200 8.38 0.82 9.20
C GLU A 200 8.44 -0.59 9.80
N TYR A 201 7.95 -1.60 9.08
CA TYR A 201 7.98 -3.00 9.53
C TYR A 201 9.25 -3.75 9.17
N VAL A 202 10.11 -3.20 8.30
CA VAL A 202 11.24 -3.94 7.73
C VAL A 202 12.50 -3.79 8.59
N HIS A 203 13.11 -4.92 8.96
CA HIS A 203 14.35 -4.97 9.76
C HIS A 203 15.52 -5.59 9.00
N GLU A 204 15.33 -5.94 7.72
CA GLU A 204 16.37 -6.56 6.91
C GLU A 204 17.56 -5.61 6.74
N THR A 205 18.77 -6.11 7.03
CA THR A 205 19.98 -5.28 7.10
C THR A 205 20.31 -4.54 5.80
N ASN A 206 19.95 -5.13 4.66
CA ASN A 206 20.20 -4.54 3.33
C ASN A 206 18.92 -4.02 2.67
N TYR A 207 17.88 -3.72 3.47
CA TYR A 207 16.68 -3.06 2.97
C TYR A 207 16.95 -1.56 2.79
N PRO A 208 16.60 -0.97 1.63
CA PRO A 208 16.88 0.43 1.36
C PRO A 208 15.92 1.38 2.08
N ASP A 209 16.43 2.53 2.48
CA ASP A 209 15.64 3.76 2.61
C ASP A 209 15.83 4.57 1.32
N ALA A 210 14.91 4.39 0.35
CA ALA A 210 15.05 5.03 -0.96
C ALA A 210 14.95 6.56 -0.89
N SER A 211 14.44 7.14 0.20
CA SER A 211 14.41 8.59 0.39
C SER A 211 15.80 9.23 0.48
N GLN A 212 16.82 8.43 0.83
CA GLN A 212 18.21 8.87 0.89
C GLN A 212 18.84 9.07 -0.50
N TRP A 213 18.16 8.63 -1.56
CA TRP A 213 18.67 8.72 -2.94
C TRP A 213 18.06 9.85 -3.77
N LEU A 214 17.16 10.66 -3.19
CA LEU A 214 16.43 11.72 -3.89
C LEU A 214 17.33 12.78 -4.52
N ASP A 215 18.45 13.10 -3.89
CA ASP A 215 19.40 14.08 -4.41
C ASP A 215 20.22 13.55 -5.60
N GLU A 216 20.39 12.22 -5.69
CA GLU A 216 21.13 11.57 -6.78
C GLU A 216 20.24 11.26 -7.97
N PHE A 217 18.96 10.91 -7.71
CA PHE A 217 18.01 10.53 -8.76
C PHE A 217 16.81 11.49 -8.82
N PRO A 218 16.89 12.58 -9.60
CA PRO A 218 15.82 13.59 -9.67
C PRO A 218 14.48 13.03 -10.20
N ASN A 219 14.48 11.88 -10.88
CA ASN A 219 13.30 11.17 -11.37
C ASN A 219 12.75 10.13 -10.40
N LEU A 220 13.29 10.05 -9.17
CA LEU A 220 12.81 9.16 -8.13
C LEU A 220 11.68 9.82 -7.32
N VAL A 221 10.62 9.04 -7.06
CA VAL A 221 9.56 9.38 -6.11
C VAL A 221 9.41 8.24 -5.11
N VAL A 222 9.44 8.54 -3.83
CA VAL A 222 9.20 7.58 -2.75
C VAL A 222 7.85 7.87 -2.12
N THR A 223 6.99 6.86 -1.93
CA THR A 223 5.70 7.04 -1.27
C THR A 223 5.63 6.27 0.03
N ARG A 224 5.07 6.88 1.09
CA ARG A 224 4.84 6.27 2.41
C ARG A 224 3.44 6.62 2.94
N THR A 225 2.96 5.86 3.92
CA THR A 225 1.60 6.00 4.44
C THR A 225 1.55 5.91 5.95
N PHE A 226 0.61 6.63 6.55
CA PHE A 226 0.26 6.47 7.97
C PHE A 226 -0.81 5.37 8.19
N SER A 227 -1.30 4.74 7.12
CA SER A 227 -2.37 3.74 7.20
C SER A 227 -1.95 2.41 7.82
N LYS A 228 -0.64 2.10 7.86
CA LYS A 228 -0.10 0.79 8.25
C LYS A 228 0.49 0.85 9.67
N ALA A 229 1.78 0.95 9.83
CA ALA A 229 2.45 0.90 11.14
C ALA A 229 1.95 1.97 12.12
N TYR A 230 1.54 3.13 11.64
CA TYR A 230 0.99 4.21 12.46
C TYR A 230 -0.49 4.04 12.84
N GLY A 231 -1.21 3.05 12.29
CA GLY A 231 -2.59 2.73 12.67
C GLY A 231 -3.65 3.79 12.25
N LEU A 232 -3.38 4.64 11.27
CA LEU A 232 -4.25 5.76 10.87
C LEU A 232 -5.00 5.50 9.55
N ALA A 233 -5.34 4.25 9.23
CA ALA A 233 -5.94 3.86 7.96
C ALA A 233 -7.21 4.64 7.59
N SER A 234 -8.10 4.88 8.57
CA SER A 234 -9.38 5.58 8.36
C SER A 234 -9.23 7.08 8.12
N LEU A 235 -8.14 7.68 8.58
CA LEU A 235 -7.87 9.12 8.42
C LEU A 235 -7.43 9.50 7.01
N ARG A 236 -6.99 8.52 6.23
CA ARG A 236 -6.57 8.73 4.86
C ARG A 236 -5.44 9.76 4.72
N ILE A 237 -4.27 9.44 5.27
CA ILE A 237 -3.10 10.31 5.20
C ILE A 237 -1.87 9.53 4.79
N GLY A 238 -1.09 10.11 3.87
CA GLY A 238 0.16 9.58 3.34
C GLY A 238 0.93 10.70 2.64
N TYR A 239 2.09 10.39 2.14
CA TYR A 239 2.96 11.38 1.50
C TYR A 239 3.84 10.77 0.42
N GLY A 240 4.32 11.64 -0.47
CA GLY A 240 5.38 11.38 -1.42
C GLY A 240 6.59 12.27 -1.14
N LEU A 241 7.76 11.76 -1.43
CA LEU A 241 9.04 12.45 -1.38
C LEU A 241 9.63 12.43 -2.78
N SER A 242 10.09 13.58 -3.29
CA SER A 242 10.62 13.68 -4.65
C SER A 242 11.50 14.93 -4.82
N HIS A 243 12.11 15.07 -5.99
CA HIS A 243 12.72 16.34 -6.37
C HIS A 243 11.68 17.48 -6.28
N PRO A 244 12.04 18.71 -5.84
CA PRO A 244 11.10 19.83 -5.71
C PRO A 244 10.30 20.12 -6.97
N ASP A 245 10.89 20.00 -8.16
CA ASP A 245 10.19 20.24 -9.42
C ASP A 245 9.09 19.17 -9.68
N VAL A 246 9.32 17.91 -9.28
CA VAL A 246 8.31 16.85 -9.32
C VAL A 246 7.19 17.15 -8.33
N ALA A 247 7.54 17.50 -7.10
CA ALA A 247 6.56 17.88 -6.07
C ALA A 247 5.69 19.07 -6.50
N ASP A 248 6.27 20.09 -7.16
CA ASP A 248 5.51 21.21 -7.74
C ASP A 248 4.48 20.73 -8.76
N LEU A 249 4.87 19.83 -9.68
CA LEU A 249 3.95 19.26 -10.67
C LEU A 249 2.83 18.45 -10.02
N LEU A 250 3.11 17.64 -9.00
CA LEU A 250 2.10 16.90 -8.25
C LEU A 250 1.12 17.86 -7.55
N ASN A 251 1.62 18.96 -6.97
CA ASN A 251 0.78 19.97 -6.32
C ASN A 251 -0.17 20.70 -7.30
N ARG A 252 0.17 20.81 -8.60
CA ARG A 252 -0.71 21.42 -9.62
C ARG A 252 -1.98 20.59 -9.89
N VAL A 253 -1.92 19.26 -9.71
CA VAL A 253 -3.07 18.36 -9.93
C VAL A 253 -3.73 17.91 -8.63
N ARG A 254 -3.13 18.21 -7.48
CA ARG A 254 -3.65 17.88 -6.16
C ARG A 254 -4.98 18.59 -5.92
N GLN A 255 -5.97 17.85 -5.39
CA GLN A 255 -7.24 18.43 -5.03
C GLN A 255 -7.06 19.46 -3.89
N PRO A 256 -7.72 20.65 -3.96
CA PRO A 256 -7.68 21.58 -2.85
C PRO A 256 -8.14 20.92 -1.54
N PHE A 257 -7.37 21.12 -0.47
CA PHE A 257 -7.70 20.58 0.87
C PHE A 257 -7.83 19.06 0.93
N ASN A 258 -7.08 18.32 0.11
CA ASN A 258 -7.17 16.86 0.00
C ASN A 258 -6.90 16.08 1.30
N ALA A 259 -6.11 16.62 2.22
CA ALA A 259 -5.85 16.05 3.53
C ALA A 259 -6.61 16.82 4.63
N ASN A 260 -7.49 16.15 5.36
CA ASN A 260 -8.31 16.77 6.40
C ASN A 260 -7.48 17.15 7.66
N SER A 261 -7.98 18.10 8.46
CA SER A 261 -7.27 18.63 9.64
C SER A 261 -7.00 17.55 10.69
N LEU A 262 -7.97 16.67 10.95
CA LEU A 262 -7.81 15.56 11.88
C LEU A 262 -6.66 14.64 11.47
N ALA A 263 -6.58 14.32 10.18
CA ALA A 263 -5.51 13.48 9.65
C ALA A 263 -4.14 14.15 9.76
N GLN A 264 -4.05 15.45 9.46
CA GLN A 264 -2.79 16.20 9.56
C GLN A 264 -2.30 16.25 11.02
N ALA A 265 -3.16 16.60 11.97
CA ALA A 265 -2.81 16.68 13.39
C ALA A 265 -2.41 15.31 13.96
N ALA A 266 -3.18 14.26 13.64
CA ALA A 266 -2.87 12.91 14.08
C ALA A 266 -1.54 12.39 13.49
N ALA A 267 -1.25 12.69 12.22
CA ALA A 267 -0.01 12.30 11.58
C ALA A 267 1.21 12.98 12.22
N VAL A 268 1.14 14.29 12.49
CA VAL A 268 2.21 15.02 13.22
C VAL A 268 2.47 14.39 14.59
N ALA A 269 1.40 14.09 15.33
CA ALA A 269 1.54 13.46 16.66
C ALA A 269 2.09 12.03 16.57
N ALA A 270 1.67 11.26 15.56
CA ALA A 270 2.13 9.89 15.34
C ALA A 270 3.63 9.81 14.98
N LEU A 271 4.16 10.78 14.26
CA LEU A 271 5.61 10.87 13.96
C LEU A 271 6.47 10.97 15.23
N GLY A 272 5.93 11.51 16.32
CA GLY A 272 6.62 11.61 17.61
C GLY A 272 6.28 10.45 18.57
N ASP A 273 5.60 9.37 18.15
CA ASP A 273 5.18 8.26 19.00
C ASP A 273 6.00 6.98 18.74
N ASP A 274 7.31 7.08 18.92
CA ASP A 274 8.25 5.98 18.64
C ASP A 274 7.95 4.72 19.47
N ASP A 275 7.46 4.86 20.70
CA ASP A 275 7.05 3.73 21.56
C ASP A 275 5.86 2.98 20.97
N TYR A 276 4.89 3.68 20.42
CA TYR A 276 3.76 3.05 19.73
C TYR A 276 4.23 2.34 18.46
N LEU A 277 5.05 3.00 17.66
CA LEU A 277 5.59 2.42 16.42
C LEU A 277 6.38 1.13 16.71
N ARG A 278 7.27 1.16 17.70
CA ARG A 278 8.03 -0.02 18.13
C ARG A 278 7.10 -1.18 18.53
N ARG A 279 6.07 -0.93 19.35
CA ARG A 279 5.08 -1.98 19.72
C ARG A 279 4.31 -2.53 18.53
N SER A 280 3.98 -1.68 17.53
CA SER A 280 3.33 -2.13 16.29
C SER A 280 4.21 -3.08 15.51
N VAL A 281 5.50 -2.80 15.43
CA VAL A 281 6.50 -3.60 14.74
C VAL A 281 6.74 -4.93 15.48
N GLU A 282 6.97 -4.89 16.80
CA GLU A 282 7.15 -6.08 17.64
C GLU A 282 5.96 -7.05 17.56
N LEU A 283 4.73 -6.49 17.57
CA LEU A 283 3.51 -7.30 17.41
C LEU A 283 3.46 -7.94 16.02
N ASN A 284 3.83 -7.20 14.98
CA ASN A 284 3.87 -7.71 13.61
C ASN A 284 4.83 -8.88 13.47
N ASP A 285 6.04 -8.74 14.01
CA ASP A 285 7.07 -9.79 13.95
C ASP A 285 6.59 -11.08 14.64
N ALA A 286 6.03 -10.94 15.85
CA ALA A 286 5.47 -12.07 16.56
C ALA A 286 4.31 -12.73 15.79
N GLY A 287 3.44 -11.92 15.18
CA GLY A 287 2.30 -12.41 14.41
C GLY A 287 2.71 -13.10 13.09
N LEU A 288 3.71 -12.58 12.38
CA LEU A 288 4.28 -13.25 11.19
C LEU A 288 4.86 -14.62 11.58
N GLN A 289 5.59 -14.69 12.69
CA GLN A 289 6.13 -15.94 13.19
C GLN A 289 5.01 -16.94 13.56
N GLN A 290 3.96 -16.48 14.27
CA GLN A 290 2.82 -17.30 14.65
C GLN A 290 2.10 -17.87 13.42
N LEU A 291 1.81 -17.01 12.42
CA LEU A 291 1.15 -17.44 11.18
C LEU A 291 2.02 -18.43 10.38
N GLY A 292 3.33 -18.16 10.24
CA GLY A 292 4.26 -19.05 9.55
C GLY A 292 4.30 -20.44 10.20
N GLN A 293 4.48 -20.52 11.51
CA GLN A 293 4.44 -21.79 12.26
C GLN A 293 3.10 -22.51 12.11
N GLY A 294 1.99 -21.75 12.09
CA GLY A 294 0.65 -22.30 11.84
C GLY A 294 0.53 -22.93 10.45
N PHE A 295 1.02 -22.27 9.42
CA PHE A 295 1.01 -22.80 8.05
C PHE A 295 1.90 -24.03 7.90
N GLU A 296 3.08 -24.04 8.50
CA GLU A 296 3.98 -25.22 8.52
C GLU A 296 3.30 -26.42 9.19
N ARG A 297 2.64 -26.22 10.33
CA ARG A 297 1.87 -27.26 11.02
C ARG A 297 0.75 -27.83 10.15
N LEU A 298 0.10 -26.99 9.34
CA LEU A 298 -0.96 -27.40 8.41
C LEU A 298 -0.42 -27.94 7.08
N GLY A 299 0.89 -27.96 6.87
CA GLY A 299 1.53 -28.44 5.64
C GLY A 299 1.29 -27.50 4.43
N LEU A 300 1.02 -26.23 4.68
CA LEU A 300 0.77 -25.21 3.66
C LEU A 300 2.04 -24.45 3.29
N SER A 301 2.21 -24.18 2.00
CA SER A 301 3.25 -23.27 1.53
C SER A 301 2.78 -21.82 1.60
N TYR A 302 3.67 -20.91 1.94
CA TYR A 302 3.42 -19.48 1.99
C TYR A 302 4.62 -18.70 1.46
N ILE A 303 4.39 -17.44 1.09
CA ILE A 303 5.43 -16.53 0.63
C ILE A 303 5.98 -15.78 1.86
N PRO A 304 7.29 -15.91 2.20
CA PRO A 304 7.89 -15.13 3.28
C PRO A 304 7.67 -13.63 3.07
N SER A 305 7.24 -12.94 4.13
CA SER A 305 6.85 -11.54 4.05
C SER A 305 7.57 -10.69 5.09
N VAL A 306 7.90 -9.46 4.71
CA VAL A 306 8.40 -8.41 5.62
C VAL A 306 7.38 -7.27 5.81
N GLY A 307 6.15 -7.43 5.29
CA GLY A 307 5.03 -6.52 5.55
C GLY A 307 4.21 -6.92 6.79
N ASN A 308 3.04 -6.31 6.97
CA ASN A 308 2.12 -6.70 8.04
C ASN A 308 1.03 -7.69 7.57
N PHE A 309 1.42 -8.60 6.71
CA PHE A 309 0.58 -9.65 6.14
C PHE A 309 1.45 -10.78 5.62
N VAL A 310 0.85 -11.93 5.35
CA VAL A 310 1.48 -13.06 4.66
C VAL A 310 0.52 -13.66 3.64
N THR A 311 1.04 -14.13 2.51
CA THR A 311 0.24 -14.79 1.47
C THR A 311 0.49 -16.29 1.51
N VAL A 312 -0.57 -17.06 1.81
CA VAL A 312 -0.55 -18.52 1.94
C VAL A 312 -1.27 -19.18 0.78
N ASN A 313 -0.71 -20.26 0.26
CA ASN A 313 -1.36 -21.12 -0.72
C ASN A 313 -2.18 -22.20 0.01
N VAL A 314 -3.49 -22.15 -0.17
CA VAL A 314 -4.44 -23.10 0.49
C VAL A 314 -4.67 -24.38 -0.31
N GLY A 315 -3.91 -24.60 -1.41
CA GLY A 315 -3.92 -25.83 -2.20
C GLY A 315 -5.18 -26.09 -3.04
N ARG A 316 -6.18 -25.20 -2.95
CA ARG A 316 -7.46 -25.26 -3.67
C ARG A 316 -8.03 -23.86 -3.89
N SER A 317 -9.22 -23.72 -4.49
CA SER A 317 -9.85 -22.42 -4.75
C SER A 317 -9.81 -21.51 -3.52
N ALA A 318 -9.09 -20.39 -3.63
CA ALA A 318 -9.00 -19.39 -2.56
C ALA A 318 -10.37 -18.78 -2.25
N GLY A 319 -11.20 -18.57 -3.29
CA GLY A 319 -12.56 -18.05 -3.12
C GLY A 319 -13.45 -18.98 -2.30
N ASP A 320 -13.35 -20.31 -2.51
CA ASP A 320 -14.15 -21.29 -1.75
C ASP A 320 -13.69 -21.36 -0.29
N VAL A 321 -12.38 -21.31 -0.04
CA VAL A 321 -11.82 -21.29 1.31
C VAL A 321 -12.20 -19.99 2.02
N ASP A 322 -12.10 -18.84 1.36
CA ASP A 322 -12.54 -17.55 1.91
C ASP A 322 -14.01 -17.57 2.29
N MET A 323 -14.87 -18.08 1.42
CA MET A 323 -16.31 -18.24 1.72
C MET A 323 -16.58 -19.17 2.91
N ALA A 324 -15.77 -20.20 3.11
CA ALA A 324 -15.88 -21.07 4.29
C ALA A 324 -15.39 -20.36 5.56
N LEU A 325 -14.27 -19.60 5.48
CA LEU A 325 -13.75 -18.78 6.58
C LEU A 325 -14.73 -17.68 6.98
N LEU A 326 -15.41 -17.04 6.03
CA LEU A 326 -16.46 -16.07 6.32
C LEU A 326 -17.58 -16.65 7.19
N ARG A 327 -17.96 -17.93 7.00
CA ARG A 327 -18.95 -18.62 7.85
C ARG A 327 -18.45 -18.91 9.25
N GLU A 328 -17.13 -19.01 9.44
CA GLU A 328 -16.47 -19.11 10.75
C GLU A 328 -16.21 -17.72 11.39
N GLY A 329 -16.67 -16.63 10.75
CA GLY A 329 -16.48 -15.28 11.23
C GLY A 329 -15.07 -14.72 10.99
N VAL A 330 -14.34 -15.23 10.02
CA VAL A 330 -12.99 -14.79 9.67
C VAL A 330 -12.97 -14.19 8.26
N ILE A 331 -12.61 -12.91 8.15
CA ILE A 331 -12.55 -12.17 6.88
C ILE A 331 -11.10 -12.13 6.42
N THR A 332 -10.81 -12.78 5.28
CA THR A 332 -9.49 -12.83 4.63
C THR A 332 -9.49 -12.14 3.27
N ARG A 333 -8.39 -12.24 2.52
CA ARG A 333 -8.28 -11.60 1.20
C ARG A 333 -7.82 -12.58 0.14
N PRO A 334 -8.71 -13.10 -0.72
CA PRO A 334 -8.29 -13.78 -1.94
C PRO A 334 -7.46 -12.85 -2.83
N VAL A 335 -6.38 -13.37 -3.41
CA VAL A 335 -5.44 -12.61 -4.25
C VAL A 335 -5.28 -13.16 -5.65
N GLU A 336 -6.30 -13.85 -6.14
CA GLU A 336 -6.37 -14.43 -7.50
C GLU A 336 -6.27 -13.35 -8.58
N ASN A 337 -6.81 -12.15 -8.32
CA ASN A 337 -6.74 -11.00 -9.20
C ASN A 337 -5.29 -10.46 -9.40
N TYR A 338 -4.33 -10.91 -8.57
CA TYR A 338 -2.90 -10.64 -8.72
C TYR A 338 -2.16 -11.77 -9.43
N GLY A 339 -2.88 -12.75 -10.02
CA GLY A 339 -2.29 -13.94 -10.65
C GLY A 339 -1.80 -15.00 -9.67
N LEU A 340 -2.16 -14.87 -8.39
CA LEU A 340 -1.80 -15.81 -7.32
C LEU A 340 -2.97 -16.75 -7.04
N GLN A 341 -3.11 -17.76 -7.91
CA GLN A 341 -4.18 -18.76 -7.81
C GLN A 341 -4.06 -19.53 -6.49
N ASN A 342 -5.20 -19.89 -5.88
CA ASN A 342 -5.27 -20.62 -4.63
C ASN A 342 -4.61 -19.92 -3.42
N CYS A 343 -4.37 -18.61 -3.48
CA CYS A 343 -3.71 -17.88 -2.41
C CYS A 343 -4.66 -16.93 -1.69
N LEU A 344 -4.54 -16.91 -0.36
CA LEU A 344 -5.14 -15.94 0.53
C LEU A 344 -4.05 -15.05 1.11
N ARG A 345 -4.26 -13.74 1.12
CA ARG A 345 -3.43 -12.80 1.90
C ARG A 345 -4.09 -12.57 3.26
N ILE A 346 -3.33 -12.80 4.31
CA ILE A 346 -3.75 -12.70 5.70
C ILE A 346 -3.00 -11.54 6.34
N SER A 347 -3.72 -10.53 6.83
CA SER A 347 -3.12 -9.47 7.65
C SER A 347 -2.71 -10.03 9.00
N VAL A 348 -1.62 -9.54 9.57
CA VAL A 348 -1.24 -9.86 10.94
C VAL A 348 -2.24 -9.19 11.89
N GLY A 349 -2.92 -10.00 12.71
CA GLY A 349 -3.82 -9.58 13.76
C GLY A 349 -3.17 -9.66 15.16
N LEU A 350 -3.98 -9.48 16.19
CA LEU A 350 -3.59 -9.82 17.56
C LEU A 350 -3.35 -11.32 17.67
N ASP A 351 -2.57 -11.75 18.68
CA ASP A 351 -2.28 -13.17 18.93
C ASP A 351 -3.54 -14.06 18.92
N MET A 352 -4.60 -13.61 19.59
CA MET A 352 -5.89 -14.33 19.62
C MET A 352 -6.60 -14.34 18.24
N GLU A 353 -6.46 -13.29 17.43
CA GLU A 353 -7.06 -13.23 16.12
C GLU A 353 -6.33 -14.16 15.13
N ASN A 354 -5.00 -14.18 15.19
CA ASN A 354 -4.18 -15.10 14.43
C ASN A 354 -4.48 -16.57 14.80
N ALA A 355 -4.58 -16.89 16.11
CA ALA A 355 -4.92 -18.22 16.59
C ALA A 355 -6.30 -18.66 16.08
N ARG A 356 -7.32 -17.81 16.21
CA ARG A 356 -8.68 -18.08 15.70
C ARG A 356 -8.71 -18.31 14.20
N PHE A 357 -7.95 -17.50 13.44
CA PHE A 357 -7.82 -17.72 11.99
C PHE A 357 -7.22 -19.10 11.67
N LEU A 358 -6.12 -19.49 12.35
CA LEU A 358 -5.47 -20.78 12.12
C LEU A 358 -6.38 -21.96 12.47
N GLU A 359 -7.15 -21.87 13.57
CA GLU A 359 -8.17 -22.87 13.94
C GLU A 359 -9.29 -22.97 12.90
N ALA A 360 -9.81 -21.81 12.43
CA ALA A 360 -10.82 -21.78 11.39
C ALA A 360 -10.28 -22.34 10.06
N LEU A 361 -9.03 -22.01 9.69
CA LEU A 361 -8.40 -22.52 8.49
C LEU A 361 -8.24 -24.04 8.54
N GLU A 362 -7.77 -24.61 9.66
CA GLU A 362 -7.66 -26.06 9.87
C GLU A 362 -9.01 -26.77 9.72
N LYS A 363 -10.09 -26.17 10.21
CA LYS A 363 -11.44 -26.72 10.13
C LYS A 363 -12.01 -26.73 8.70
N VAL A 364 -11.67 -25.74 7.88
CA VAL A 364 -12.24 -25.58 6.54
C VAL A 364 -11.40 -26.20 5.44
N LEU A 365 -10.14 -26.61 5.70
CA LEU A 365 -9.28 -27.35 4.79
C LEU A 365 -9.58 -28.86 4.82
#